data_2f05f0074f4acdf17118e04286db466a
#
_entry.id   2f05f0074f4acdf17118e04286db466a
#
_cell.length_a   1.000
_cell.length_b   1.000
_cell.length_c   1.000
_cell.angle_alpha   90.00
_cell.angle_beta   90.00
_cell.angle_gamma   90.00
#
_symmetry.space_group_name_H-M   'P 1'
#
loop_
_entity.id
_entity.type
_entity.pdbx_description
1 polymer ?
#
loop_
_entity_poly.entity_id
_entity_poly.type
_entity_poly.pdbx_seq_one_letter_code
_entity_poly.pdbx_strand_id
1 'polypeptide(L)'
;MKLKQIFMLLGVMLLGLTACGKKDTPEPSNKNPFAGTKWENIHSHTKINGDTETTVTEIHFIDDSRVAISSSYKVTAPNGSIVRQDPTSKGEGTYTYEGLVATVITEVVEEGKLIKHKGTLTMDAAKQKITALEEGEDNPLILTRKK
;
A
#
# COMPACT_ATOMS: atom_id res chain seq x y z
N MET A 1 54.02 25.02 5.30
CA MET A 1 53.92 23.72 4.64
C MET A 1 53.80 23.93 3.14
N LYS A 2 54.69 23.33 2.35
CA LYS A 2 54.69 23.55 0.89
C LYS A 2 53.60 22.69 0.26
N LEU A 3 52.83 23.24 -0.65
CA LEU A 3 51.67 22.63 -1.35
C LEU A 3 51.96 21.21 -1.88
N LYS A 4 53.20 20.91 -2.25
CA LYS A 4 53.63 19.58 -2.71
C LYS A 4 53.54 18.48 -1.65
N GLN A 5 53.60 18.80 -0.36
CA GLN A 5 53.50 17.79 0.72
C GLN A 5 52.04 17.38 1.00
N ILE A 6 51.10 18.26 0.70
CA ILE A 6 49.66 17.96 0.87
C ILE A 6 49.17 16.96 -0.20
N PHE A 7 49.69 17.10 -1.43
CA PHE A 7 49.33 16.18 -2.52
C PHE A 7 49.92 14.78 -2.33
N MET A 8 51.07 14.67 -1.68
CA MET A 8 51.73 13.38 -1.43
C MET A 8 50.99 12.58 -0.32
N LEU A 9 50.42 13.28 0.66
CA LEU A 9 49.63 12.66 1.73
C LEU A 9 48.22 12.20 1.22
N LEU A 10 47.66 12.92 0.26
CA LEU A 10 46.36 12.55 -0.35
C LEU A 10 46.50 11.32 -1.27
N GLY A 11 47.64 11.17 -1.95
CA GLY A 11 47.88 10.05 -2.86
C GLY A 11 48.07 8.70 -2.15
N VAL A 12 48.53 8.70 -0.91
CA VAL A 12 48.75 7.46 -0.13
C VAL A 12 47.44 6.95 0.50
N MET A 13 46.49 7.84 0.76
CA MET A 13 45.18 7.42 1.27
C MET A 13 44.25 6.79 0.22
N LEU A 14 44.50 7.02 -1.07
CA LEU A 14 43.67 6.47 -2.15
C LEU A 14 44.02 5.03 -2.56
N LEU A 15 45.21 4.53 -2.14
CA LEU A 15 45.64 3.16 -2.47
C LEU A 15 45.30 2.11 -1.40
N GLY A 16 44.71 2.52 -0.28
CA GLY A 16 44.33 1.63 0.84
C GLY A 16 42.93 1.05 0.77
N LEU A 17 42.07 1.41 -0.22
CA LEU A 17 40.65 1.06 -0.27
C LEU A 17 40.32 -0.08 -1.23
N THR A 18 41.27 -0.77 -1.82
CA THR A 18 41.01 -1.86 -2.77
C THR A 18 41.13 -3.27 -2.19
N ALA A 19 41.20 -3.43 -0.88
CA ALA A 19 41.20 -4.73 -0.24
C ALA A 19 40.09 -4.82 0.81
N CYS A 20 38.83 -4.77 0.38
CA CYS A 20 37.75 -5.27 1.22
C CYS A 20 36.86 -6.20 0.39
N GLY A 21 36.92 -7.47 0.82
CA GLY A 21 36.17 -8.54 0.20
C GLY A 21 34.69 -8.21 0.00
N LYS A 22 34.10 -8.82 -1.01
CA LYS A 22 32.65 -8.88 -1.24
C LYS A 22 31.97 -9.29 0.07
N LYS A 23 31.53 -8.31 0.85
CA LYS A 23 30.34 -8.45 1.66
C LYS A 23 29.21 -8.24 0.68
N ASP A 24 28.45 -9.28 0.41
CA ASP A 24 27.13 -9.19 -0.14
C ASP A 24 26.28 -8.36 0.85
N THR A 25 26.45 -7.05 0.80
CA THR A 25 25.45 -6.12 1.34
C THR A 25 24.29 -6.28 0.37
N PRO A 26 23.12 -6.77 0.81
CA PRO A 26 21.96 -6.79 -0.07
C PRO A 26 21.78 -5.36 -0.55
N GLU A 27 21.93 -5.12 -1.86
CA GLU A 27 21.50 -3.86 -2.45
C GLU A 27 20.09 -3.62 -1.92
N PRO A 28 19.78 -2.44 -1.37
CA PRO A 28 18.40 -2.12 -1.05
C PRO A 28 17.66 -2.27 -2.38
N SER A 29 16.86 -3.32 -2.49
CA SER A 29 16.08 -3.54 -3.69
C SER A 29 15.14 -2.35 -3.78
N ASN A 30 15.43 -1.38 -4.64
CA ASN A 30 14.58 -0.24 -4.98
C ASN A 30 13.28 -0.70 -5.67
N LYS A 31 12.96 -1.98 -5.55
CA LYS A 31 11.75 -2.55 -6.12
C LYS A 31 10.56 -2.10 -5.29
N ASN A 32 9.62 -1.46 -5.96
CA ASN A 32 8.35 -1.06 -5.37
C ASN A 32 7.67 -2.24 -4.65
N PRO A 33 7.52 -2.20 -3.32
CA PRO A 33 6.95 -3.31 -2.55
C PRO A 33 5.45 -3.48 -2.77
N PHE A 34 4.77 -2.48 -3.34
CA PHE A 34 3.34 -2.47 -3.59
C PHE A 34 2.98 -3.04 -4.97
N ALA A 35 3.77 -2.76 -6.01
CA ALA A 35 3.44 -3.10 -7.39
C ALA A 35 3.08 -4.58 -7.58
N GLY A 36 1.96 -4.84 -8.29
CA GLY A 36 1.44 -6.17 -8.55
C GLY A 36 0.82 -6.87 -7.33
N THR A 37 0.57 -6.16 -6.22
CA THR A 37 0.00 -6.75 -5.01
C THR A 37 -1.50 -6.47 -4.88
N LYS A 38 -2.21 -7.42 -4.22
CA LYS A 38 -3.64 -7.31 -3.91
C LYS A 38 -3.86 -7.45 -2.43
N TRP A 39 -4.78 -6.67 -1.90
CA TRP A 39 -5.08 -6.57 -0.49
C TRP A 39 -6.57 -6.56 -0.28
N GLU A 40 -7.05 -7.21 0.79
CA GLU A 40 -8.47 -7.23 1.11
C GLU A 40 -8.75 -7.01 2.61
N ASN A 41 -9.87 -6.38 2.87
CA ASN A 41 -10.52 -6.35 4.17
C ASN A 41 -11.91 -6.94 4.03
N ILE A 42 -12.26 -7.85 4.92
CA ILE A 42 -13.61 -8.41 5.03
C ILE A 42 -14.14 -8.03 6.40
N HIS A 43 -15.16 -7.19 6.43
CA HIS A 43 -15.87 -6.82 7.64
C HIS A 43 -17.24 -7.45 7.63
N SER A 44 -17.58 -8.22 8.67
CA SER A 44 -18.88 -8.86 8.82
C SER A 44 -19.49 -8.53 10.18
N HIS A 45 -20.78 -8.21 10.17
CA HIS A 45 -21.56 -7.93 11.37
C HIS A 45 -22.90 -8.67 11.31
N THR A 46 -23.25 -9.41 12.36
CA THR A 46 -24.55 -10.10 12.45
C THR A 46 -25.52 -9.25 13.26
N LYS A 47 -26.67 -8.93 12.64
CA LYS A 47 -27.77 -8.17 13.26
C LYS A 47 -28.54 -9.03 14.28
N ILE A 48 -29.37 -8.37 15.08
CA ILE A 48 -30.23 -9.02 16.09
C ILE A 48 -31.22 -10.02 15.44
N ASN A 49 -31.67 -9.74 14.21
CA ASN A 49 -32.55 -10.64 13.45
C ASN A 49 -31.83 -11.86 12.81
N GLY A 50 -30.52 -11.97 13.03
CA GLY A 50 -29.66 -13.06 12.51
C GLY A 50 -29.11 -12.82 11.11
N ASP A 51 -29.49 -11.75 10.41
CA ASP A 51 -28.90 -11.39 9.12
C ASP A 51 -27.45 -10.97 9.28
N THR A 52 -26.59 -11.38 8.36
CA THR A 52 -25.17 -11.00 8.34
C THR A 52 -24.90 -10.01 7.22
N GLU A 53 -24.44 -8.82 7.61
CA GLU A 53 -23.91 -7.81 6.69
C GLU A 53 -22.43 -8.09 6.46
N THR A 54 -22.00 -8.07 5.20
CA THR A 54 -20.60 -8.25 4.83
C THR A 54 -20.18 -7.17 3.87
N THR A 55 -19.14 -6.43 4.23
CA THR A 55 -18.44 -5.49 3.35
C THR A 55 -17.09 -6.08 3.01
N VAL A 56 -16.75 -6.10 1.73
CA VAL A 56 -15.43 -6.50 1.23
C VAL A 56 -14.83 -5.30 0.52
N THR A 57 -13.67 -4.85 0.98
CA THR A 57 -12.87 -3.81 0.34
C THR A 57 -11.60 -4.43 -0.21
N GLU A 58 -11.32 -4.21 -1.49
CA GLU A 58 -10.11 -4.69 -2.15
C GLU A 58 -9.30 -3.52 -2.70
N ILE A 59 -7.97 -3.61 -2.56
CA ILE A 59 -7.01 -2.68 -3.15
C ILE A 59 -6.04 -3.48 -4.01
N HIS A 60 -5.91 -3.11 -5.28
CA HIS A 60 -5.00 -3.72 -6.23
C HIS A 60 -4.01 -2.67 -6.75
N PHE A 61 -2.75 -2.78 -6.37
CA PHE A 61 -1.66 -2.02 -6.95
C PHE A 61 -1.29 -2.66 -8.29
N ILE A 62 -1.74 -2.07 -9.38
CA ILE A 62 -1.65 -2.65 -10.73
C ILE A 62 -0.19 -2.69 -11.20
N ASP A 63 0.49 -1.56 -11.06
CA ASP A 63 1.89 -1.36 -11.45
C ASP A 63 2.58 -0.37 -10.49
N ASP A 64 3.65 0.27 -10.92
CA ASP A 64 4.45 1.18 -10.08
C ASP A 64 3.76 2.50 -9.72
N SER A 65 2.61 2.80 -10.31
CA SER A 65 1.93 4.09 -10.13
C SER A 65 0.40 4.01 -10.09
N ARG A 66 -0.20 2.92 -10.59
CA ARG A 66 -1.65 2.78 -10.71
C ARG A 66 -2.21 1.85 -9.66
N VAL A 67 -3.37 2.21 -9.12
CA VAL A 67 -4.11 1.45 -8.12
C VAL A 67 -5.58 1.39 -8.49
N ALA A 68 -6.21 0.24 -8.24
CA ALA A 68 -7.66 0.08 -8.30
C ALA A 68 -8.19 -0.27 -6.91
N ILE A 69 -9.32 0.31 -6.54
CA ILE A 69 -10.03 0.06 -5.29
C ILE A 69 -11.44 -0.40 -5.63
N SER A 70 -11.93 -1.40 -4.94
CA SER A 70 -13.32 -1.83 -5.05
C SER A 70 -13.92 -2.12 -3.69
N SER A 71 -15.22 -1.86 -3.56
CA SER A 71 -15.98 -2.20 -2.37
C SER A 71 -17.30 -2.86 -2.77
N SER A 72 -17.64 -3.94 -2.10
CA SER A 72 -18.89 -4.65 -2.28
C SER A 72 -19.58 -4.86 -0.93
N TYR A 73 -20.90 -4.80 -0.95
CA TYR A 73 -21.75 -4.99 0.23
C TYR A 73 -22.82 -6.03 -0.05
N LYS A 74 -23.04 -6.94 0.89
CA LYS A 74 -24.14 -7.91 0.85
C LYS A 74 -24.73 -8.15 2.22
N VAL A 75 -26.02 -8.50 2.24
CA VAL A 75 -26.72 -9.00 3.42
C VAL A 75 -27.16 -10.42 3.15
N THR A 76 -26.87 -11.33 4.08
CA THR A 76 -27.20 -12.76 3.98
C THR A 76 -28.08 -13.13 5.18
N ALA A 77 -29.22 -13.78 4.90
CA ALA A 77 -30.11 -14.30 5.94
C ALA A 77 -29.48 -15.50 6.67
N PRO A 78 -29.99 -15.91 7.85
CA PRO A 78 -29.50 -17.06 8.62
C PRO A 78 -29.48 -18.39 7.85
N ASN A 79 -30.35 -18.56 6.87
CA ASN A 79 -30.41 -19.73 6.00
C ASN A 79 -29.41 -19.69 4.83
N GLY A 80 -28.56 -18.64 4.75
CA GLY A 80 -27.55 -18.46 3.70
C GLY A 80 -28.07 -17.77 2.42
N SER A 81 -29.37 -17.43 2.32
CA SER A 81 -29.89 -16.72 1.16
C SER A 81 -29.44 -15.24 1.16
N ILE A 82 -29.18 -14.70 -0.03
CA ILE A 82 -28.84 -13.26 -0.19
C ILE A 82 -30.14 -12.45 -0.11
N VAL A 83 -30.24 -11.58 0.89
CA VAL A 83 -31.37 -10.66 1.09
C VAL A 83 -31.16 -9.37 0.31
N ARG A 84 -29.92 -8.89 0.28
CA ARG A 84 -29.53 -7.66 -0.43
C ARG A 84 -28.09 -7.79 -0.92
N GLN A 85 -27.84 -7.28 -2.11
CA GLN A 85 -26.49 -7.11 -2.64
C GLN A 85 -26.45 -5.81 -3.43
N ASP A 86 -25.57 -4.91 -3.02
CA ASP A 86 -25.38 -3.66 -3.72
C ASP A 86 -24.38 -3.83 -4.88
N PRO A 87 -24.50 -3.01 -5.95
CA PRO A 87 -23.51 -2.98 -7.00
C PRO A 87 -22.10 -2.71 -6.42
N THR A 88 -21.10 -3.41 -6.96
CA THR A 88 -19.71 -3.18 -6.54
C THR A 88 -19.28 -1.78 -6.96
N SER A 89 -18.94 -0.95 -5.98
CA SER A 89 -18.28 0.33 -6.21
C SER A 89 -16.82 0.09 -6.66
N LYS A 90 -16.36 0.84 -7.66
CA LYS A 90 -14.99 0.75 -8.18
C LYS A 90 -14.42 2.14 -8.38
N GLY A 91 -13.17 2.30 -8.00
CA GLY A 91 -12.38 3.50 -8.24
C GLY A 91 -11.00 3.12 -8.76
N GLU A 92 -10.45 3.99 -9.60
CA GLU A 92 -9.07 3.89 -10.06
C GLU A 92 -8.34 5.15 -9.63
N GLY A 93 -7.03 5.05 -9.48
CA GLY A 93 -6.22 6.17 -9.05
C GLY A 93 -4.75 5.92 -9.29
N THR A 94 -3.97 6.84 -8.75
CA THR A 94 -2.51 6.79 -8.77
C THR A 94 -1.96 6.73 -7.35
N TYR A 95 -0.73 6.27 -7.24
CA TYR A 95 0.00 6.31 -5.98
C TYR A 95 1.48 6.64 -6.17
N THR A 96 2.06 7.20 -5.14
CA THR A 96 3.49 7.33 -4.93
C THR A 96 3.88 6.57 -3.68
N TYR A 97 5.15 6.20 -3.52
CA TYR A 97 5.58 5.46 -2.34
C TYR A 97 6.97 5.89 -1.87
N GLU A 98 7.19 5.74 -0.58
CA GLU A 98 8.49 5.86 0.06
C GLU A 98 8.66 4.70 1.06
N GLY A 99 9.59 3.80 0.80
CA GLY A 99 9.77 2.59 1.60
C GLY A 99 8.51 1.73 1.64
N LEU A 100 7.90 1.60 2.82
CA LEU A 100 6.69 0.81 3.07
C LEU A 100 5.42 1.69 3.20
N VAL A 101 5.48 2.95 2.81
CA VAL A 101 4.36 3.89 2.87
C VAL A 101 4.00 4.31 1.46
N ALA A 102 2.73 4.14 1.08
CA ALA A 102 2.18 4.64 -0.17
C ALA A 102 1.16 5.75 0.09
N THR A 103 1.20 6.79 -0.72
CA THR A 103 0.15 7.83 -0.78
C THR A 103 -0.67 7.58 -2.03
N VAL A 104 -1.96 7.32 -1.83
CA VAL A 104 -2.93 6.99 -2.89
C VAL A 104 -3.85 8.18 -3.11
N ILE A 105 -4.12 8.49 -4.37
CA ILE A 105 -5.11 9.47 -4.79
C ILE A 105 -6.07 8.77 -5.76
N THR A 106 -7.35 8.71 -5.40
CA THR A 106 -8.40 8.18 -6.26
C THR A 106 -9.39 9.28 -6.64
N GLU A 107 -10.00 9.14 -7.80
CA GLU A 107 -11.04 10.04 -8.28
C GLU A 107 -12.33 9.23 -8.45
N VAL A 108 -13.38 9.67 -7.79
CA VAL A 108 -14.71 9.03 -7.84
C VAL A 108 -15.72 10.08 -8.29
N VAL A 109 -16.67 9.68 -9.13
CA VAL A 109 -17.78 10.55 -9.50
C VAL A 109 -18.94 10.27 -8.56
N GLU A 110 -19.25 11.22 -7.67
CA GLU A 110 -20.39 11.19 -6.76
C GLU A 110 -21.36 12.31 -7.11
N GLU A 111 -22.61 11.98 -7.32
CA GLU A 111 -23.67 12.93 -7.70
C GLU A 111 -23.29 13.84 -8.90
N GLY A 112 -22.53 13.30 -9.86
CA GLY A 112 -22.07 14.03 -11.04
C GLY A 112 -20.90 14.99 -10.81
N LYS A 113 -20.30 14.97 -9.62
CA LYS A 113 -19.08 15.73 -9.28
C LYS A 113 -17.89 14.79 -9.13
N LEU A 114 -16.75 15.21 -9.66
CA LEU A 114 -15.49 14.51 -9.45
C LEU A 114 -14.98 14.83 -8.05
N ILE A 115 -14.89 13.84 -7.19
CA ILE A 115 -14.35 13.94 -5.83
C ILE A 115 -13.01 13.22 -5.80
N LYS A 116 -12.02 13.86 -5.20
CA LYS A 116 -10.69 13.29 -4.97
C LYS A 116 -10.58 12.80 -3.54
N HIS A 117 -10.27 11.53 -3.37
CA HIS A 117 -9.94 10.93 -2.10
C HIS A 117 -8.44 10.72 -2.02
N LYS A 118 -7.85 11.07 -0.90
CA LYS A 118 -6.43 10.86 -0.63
C LYS A 118 -6.29 10.02 0.63
N GLY A 119 -5.43 9.03 0.57
CA GLY A 119 -5.17 8.15 1.69
C GLY A 119 -3.71 7.75 1.78
N THR A 120 -3.31 7.37 2.98
CA THR A 120 -1.98 6.83 3.28
C THR A 120 -2.11 5.35 3.61
N LEU A 121 -1.31 4.52 2.95
CA LEU A 121 -1.26 3.08 3.16
C LEU A 121 0.12 2.69 3.68
N THR A 122 0.17 2.17 4.90
CA THR A 122 1.41 1.73 5.54
C THR A 122 1.45 0.20 5.55
N MET A 123 2.43 -0.38 4.87
CA MET A 123 2.68 -1.82 4.84
C MET A 123 3.53 -2.23 6.04
N ASP A 124 3.21 -3.35 6.67
CA ASP A 124 4.04 -3.92 7.72
C ASP A 124 5.36 -4.51 7.16
N ALA A 125 6.36 -4.66 8.03
CA ALA A 125 7.67 -5.19 7.63
C ALA A 125 7.60 -6.61 7.06
N ALA A 126 6.61 -7.41 7.49
CA ALA A 126 6.37 -8.76 6.99
C ALA A 126 5.67 -8.78 5.63
N LYS A 127 5.20 -7.61 5.14
CA LYS A 127 4.45 -7.45 3.88
C LYS A 127 3.19 -8.31 3.82
N GLN A 128 2.51 -8.46 4.95
CA GLN A 128 1.29 -9.26 5.09
C GLN A 128 0.06 -8.42 5.41
N LYS A 129 0.27 -7.19 5.93
CA LYS A 129 -0.80 -6.26 6.29
C LYS A 129 -0.53 -4.87 5.76
N ILE A 130 -1.60 -4.16 5.42
CA ILE A 130 -1.60 -2.73 5.16
C ILE A 130 -2.59 -2.06 6.12
N THR A 131 -2.15 -0.99 6.75
CA THR A 131 -3.01 -0.04 7.45
C THR A 131 -3.30 1.10 6.50
N ALA A 132 -4.55 1.27 6.10
CA ALA A 132 -5.02 2.35 5.22
C ALA A 132 -5.78 3.39 6.04
N LEU A 133 -5.41 4.66 5.88
CA LEU A 133 -6.04 5.79 6.52
C LEU A 133 -6.37 6.85 5.46
N GLU A 134 -7.64 7.17 5.32
CA GLU A 134 -8.11 8.25 4.45
C GLU A 134 -7.89 9.62 5.13
N GLU A 135 -7.58 10.64 4.36
CA GLU A 135 -7.36 11.99 4.88
C GLU A 135 -8.65 12.54 5.48
N GLY A 136 -8.61 12.90 6.75
CA GLY A 136 -9.78 13.38 7.52
C GLY A 136 -10.52 12.31 8.31
N GLU A 137 -10.13 11.03 8.18
CA GLU A 137 -10.69 9.93 8.95
C GLU A 137 -9.77 9.51 10.10
N ASP A 138 -10.36 9.13 11.24
CA ASP A 138 -9.61 8.69 12.43
C ASP A 138 -9.53 7.16 12.54
N ASN A 139 -10.34 6.43 11.75
CA ASN A 139 -10.45 4.97 11.84
C ASN A 139 -9.71 4.28 10.68
N PRO A 140 -8.54 3.67 10.93
CA PRO A 140 -7.80 2.98 9.90
C PRO A 140 -8.49 1.67 9.48
N LEU A 141 -8.43 1.38 8.19
CA LEU A 141 -8.81 0.10 7.63
C LEU A 141 -7.58 -0.82 7.58
N ILE A 142 -7.70 -2.03 8.12
CA ILE A 142 -6.63 -3.04 8.07
C ILE A 142 -6.95 -4.01 6.93
N LEU A 143 -6.03 -4.10 5.98
CA LEU A 143 -6.13 -5.04 4.86
C LEU A 143 -5.06 -6.13 5.03
N THR A 144 -5.41 -7.33 4.59
CA THR A 144 -4.50 -8.48 4.53
C THR A 144 -4.13 -8.79 3.07
N ARG A 145 -2.94 -9.34 2.87
CA ARG A 145 -2.45 -9.66 1.54
C ARG A 145 -3.26 -10.82 0.96
N LYS A 146 -3.77 -10.61 -0.24
CA LYS A 146 -4.43 -11.66 -1.04
C LYS A 146 -3.38 -12.47 -1.78
N LYS A 147 -3.45 -13.79 -1.68
CA LYS A 147 -2.55 -14.71 -2.38
C LYS A 147 -2.91 -14.87 -3.84
#